data_b603ef583f2fcac53cc0ba748722d880
#
_entry.id   b603ef583f2fcac53cc0ba748722d880
#
_cell.length_a   1.000
_cell.length_b   1.000
_cell.length_c   1.000
_cell.angle_alpha   90.00
_cell.angle_beta   90.00
_cell.angle_gamma   90.00
#
_symmetry.space_group_name_H-M   'P 1'
#
loop_
_entity.id
_entity.type
_entity.pdbx_description
1 polymer ?
#
loop_
_entity_poly.entity_id
_entity_poly.type
_entity_poly.pdbx_seq_one_letter_code
_entity_poly.pdbx_strand_id
1 'polypeptide(L)'
;MFDVEKIREEFPILHREVYGKPLVYLDSGATAQKPRTVIETVDRLHRELNANIHRGVHFLSEEATVLYEAARERIAAFVGAAAKEEIVFTAGATASLNTVAYAWGDAFVGAGDNILVSEMEHHSNIVPWQMLAERKGAEIRVLPFDEAGALRTDLLPSLVDERTRVVAVTQASNTLGTRPDLRTVVAAAHAVGAVVVVDGCQGVVHGGVDVRAMDCDFYAFSGHKLYGPTGIGVLYGKRELLERMPPFMGGGDMVDTVTFAKTTYAPVPLKFEAGTANFVGAIGLGEAVKFMQ
;
A
#
# COMPACT_ATOMS: atom_id res chain seq x y z
N MET A 1 5.78 10.09 30.19
CA MET A 1 7.03 9.37 29.84
C MET A 1 6.61 8.11 29.10
N PHE A 2 7.28 7.76 28.01
CA PHE A 2 6.98 6.56 27.23
C PHE A 2 7.40 5.32 28.07
N ASP A 3 6.42 4.47 28.40
CA ASP A 3 6.62 3.29 29.22
C ASP A 3 6.93 2.08 28.35
N VAL A 4 8.21 1.81 28.15
CA VAL A 4 8.70 0.73 27.28
C VAL A 4 8.25 -0.65 27.77
N GLU A 5 8.26 -0.89 29.08
CA GLU A 5 7.93 -2.21 29.65
C GLU A 5 6.43 -2.50 29.43
N LYS A 6 5.56 -1.52 29.70
CA LYS A 6 4.13 -1.65 29.45
C LYS A 6 3.82 -1.94 27.99
N ILE A 7 4.51 -1.27 27.04
CA ILE A 7 4.31 -1.53 25.61
C ILE A 7 4.84 -2.92 25.23
N ARG A 8 5.96 -3.35 25.79
CA ARG A 8 6.50 -4.69 25.52
C ARG A 8 5.55 -5.80 25.97
N GLU A 9 4.78 -5.60 27.02
CA GLU A 9 3.76 -6.55 27.51
C GLU A 9 2.66 -6.82 26.45
N GLU A 10 2.40 -5.87 25.58
CA GLU A 10 1.43 -6.05 24.47
C GLU A 10 1.92 -7.01 23.37
N PHE A 11 3.20 -7.37 23.36
CA PHE A 11 3.79 -8.24 22.35
C PHE A 11 4.18 -9.61 22.94
N PRO A 12 3.31 -10.64 22.87
CA PRO A 12 3.52 -11.93 23.52
C PRO A 12 4.85 -12.60 23.16
N ILE A 13 5.30 -12.44 21.92
CA ILE A 13 6.56 -13.04 21.42
C ILE A 13 7.80 -12.50 22.14
N LEU A 14 7.77 -11.27 22.66
CA LEU A 14 8.90 -10.66 23.36
C LEU A 14 9.16 -11.27 24.74
N HIS A 15 8.22 -12.09 25.25
CA HIS A 15 8.40 -12.86 26.49
C HIS A 15 9.12 -14.20 26.27
N ARG A 16 9.41 -14.53 25.00
CA ARG A 16 10.10 -15.76 24.64
C ARG A 16 11.58 -15.70 24.99
N GLU A 17 12.13 -16.80 25.46
CA GLU A 17 13.58 -17.02 25.57
C GLU A 17 14.13 -17.72 24.32
N VAL A 18 15.34 -17.33 23.94
CA VAL A 18 16.12 -17.93 22.85
C VAL A 18 17.53 -18.22 23.40
N TYR A 19 17.95 -19.47 23.37
CA TYR A 19 19.22 -19.93 23.94
C TYR A 19 19.39 -19.55 25.43
N GLY A 20 18.30 -19.62 26.21
CA GLY A 20 18.30 -19.28 27.65
C GLY A 20 18.48 -17.79 27.98
N LYS A 21 18.21 -16.91 27.01
CA LYS A 21 18.22 -15.44 27.15
C LYS A 21 16.94 -14.83 26.63
N PRO A 22 16.48 -13.70 27.19
CA PRO A 22 15.35 -12.96 26.65
C PRO A 22 15.53 -12.66 25.15
N LEU A 23 14.45 -12.79 24.37
CA LEU A 23 14.46 -12.45 22.94
C LEU A 23 14.80 -10.97 22.72
N VAL A 24 15.83 -10.72 21.91
CA VAL A 24 16.11 -9.40 21.32
C VAL A 24 15.77 -9.47 19.84
N TYR A 25 14.79 -8.66 19.38
CA TYR A 25 14.35 -8.61 18.00
C TYR A 25 14.61 -7.21 17.43
N LEU A 26 15.53 -7.09 16.48
CA LEU A 26 15.97 -5.82 15.89
C LEU A 26 15.68 -5.72 14.39
N ASP A 27 14.78 -6.57 13.87
CA ASP A 27 14.46 -6.65 12.43
C ASP A 27 13.03 -6.17 12.12
N SER A 28 12.52 -5.21 12.87
CA SER A 28 11.17 -4.66 12.65
C SER A 28 11.01 -3.95 11.30
N GLY A 29 12.11 -3.49 10.69
CA GLY A 29 12.11 -2.92 9.34
C GLY A 29 11.75 -3.94 8.25
N ALA A 30 12.06 -5.23 8.46
CA ALA A 30 11.64 -6.32 7.59
C ALA A 30 10.20 -6.75 7.87
N THR A 31 9.84 -7.00 9.15
CA THR A 31 8.48 -7.29 9.60
C THR A 31 8.34 -6.96 11.10
N ALA A 32 7.28 -6.25 11.47
CA ALA A 32 6.99 -5.94 12.86
C ALA A 32 6.34 -7.14 13.58
N GLN A 33 6.59 -7.29 14.88
CA GLN A 33 5.89 -8.26 15.71
C GLN A 33 4.43 -7.83 15.93
N LYS A 34 3.56 -8.78 16.30
CA LYS A 34 2.12 -8.54 16.39
C LYS A 34 1.71 -8.30 17.83
N PRO A 35 0.99 -7.22 18.13
CA PRO A 35 0.43 -7.02 19.45
C PRO A 35 -0.68 -8.03 19.73
N ARG A 36 -0.94 -8.29 21.00
CA ARG A 36 -1.95 -9.21 21.50
C ARG A 36 -3.32 -8.97 20.86
N THR A 37 -3.76 -7.72 20.79
CA THR A 37 -5.06 -7.34 20.23
C THR A 37 -5.23 -7.79 18.76
N VAL A 38 -4.18 -7.71 17.96
CA VAL A 38 -4.19 -8.17 16.56
C VAL A 38 -4.28 -9.69 16.50
N ILE A 39 -3.50 -10.40 17.33
CA ILE A 39 -3.50 -11.87 17.39
C ILE A 39 -4.88 -12.39 17.80
N GLU A 40 -5.44 -11.84 18.88
CA GLU A 40 -6.77 -12.21 19.41
C GLU A 40 -7.89 -11.87 18.42
N THR A 41 -7.80 -10.76 17.72
CA THR A 41 -8.77 -10.40 16.67
C THR A 41 -8.77 -11.43 15.54
N VAL A 42 -7.60 -11.80 15.03
CA VAL A 42 -7.48 -12.83 13.96
C VAL A 42 -7.99 -14.18 14.44
N ASP A 43 -7.64 -14.61 15.66
CA ASP A 43 -8.11 -15.87 16.26
C ASP A 43 -9.64 -15.87 16.40
N ARG A 44 -10.21 -14.80 16.94
CA ARG A 44 -11.66 -14.66 17.10
C ARG A 44 -12.42 -14.71 15.78
N LEU A 45 -11.91 -14.04 14.74
CA LEU A 45 -12.53 -14.06 13.41
C LEU A 45 -12.60 -15.48 12.85
N HIS A 46 -11.55 -16.28 12.99
CA HIS A 46 -11.56 -17.67 12.55
C HIS A 46 -12.49 -18.56 13.38
N ARG A 47 -12.62 -18.32 14.68
CA ARG A 47 -13.46 -19.14 15.56
C ARG A 47 -14.94 -18.79 15.47
N GLU A 48 -15.27 -17.51 15.27
CA GLU A 48 -16.63 -17.00 15.52
C GLU A 48 -17.31 -16.40 14.29
N LEU A 49 -16.54 -15.88 13.31
CA LEU A 49 -17.08 -15.06 12.21
C LEU A 49 -16.55 -15.45 10.82
N ASN A 50 -16.07 -16.66 10.64
CA ASN A 50 -15.53 -17.11 9.37
C ASN A 50 -16.62 -17.33 8.31
N ALA A 51 -16.83 -16.34 7.44
CA ALA A 51 -17.76 -16.39 6.31
C ALA A 51 -17.27 -15.52 5.16
N ASN A 52 -17.70 -15.84 3.92
CA ASN A 52 -17.47 -14.92 2.80
C ASN A 52 -18.25 -13.62 3.01
N ILE A 53 -17.62 -12.49 2.66
CA ILE A 53 -18.18 -11.14 2.86
C ILE A 53 -18.99 -10.68 1.63
N HIS A 54 -19.77 -9.60 1.77
CA HIS A 54 -20.57 -8.86 0.78
C HIS A 54 -21.76 -9.63 0.19
N ARG A 55 -21.65 -10.92 -0.14
CA ARG A 55 -22.68 -11.66 -0.91
C ARG A 55 -23.56 -12.59 -0.08
N GLY A 56 -23.16 -12.89 1.14
CA GLY A 56 -23.93 -13.78 2.01
C GLY A 56 -25.11 -13.04 2.66
N VAL A 57 -26.29 -13.66 2.64
CA VAL A 57 -27.52 -13.14 3.26
C VAL A 57 -27.77 -13.82 4.62
N HIS A 58 -26.71 -13.95 5.43
CA HIS A 58 -26.78 -14.59 6.74
C HIS A 58 -25.88 -13.85 7.74
N PHE A 59 -26.18 -13.99 9.02
CA PHE A 59 -25.55 -13.27 10.13
C PHE A 59 -24.02 -13.20 10.06
N LEU A 60 -23.32 -14.32 9.86
CA LEU A 60 -21.85 -14.31 9.85
C LEU A 60 -21.27 -13.47 8.70
N SER A 61 -21.91 -13.50 7.53
CA SER A 61 -21.48 -12.72 6.37
C SER A 61 -21.71 -11.21 6.59
N GLU A 62 -22.85 -10.85 7.17
CA GLU A 62 -23.20 -9.47 7.48
C GLU A 62 -22.23 -8.88 8.51
N GLU A 63 -22.01 -9.57 9.63
CA GLU A 63 -21.06 -9.14 10.66
C GLU A 63 -19.63 -9.01 10.14
N ALA A 64 -19.15 -10.00 9.38
CA ALA A 64 -17.82 -9.96 8.79
C ALA A 64 -17.68 -8.79 7.79
N THR A 65 -18.73 -8.50 7.00
CA THR A 65 -18.75 -7.37 6.06
C THR A 65 -18.69 -6.03 6.81
N VAL A 66 -19.46 -5.87 7.88
CA VAL A 66 -19.44 -4.65 8.70
C VAL A 66 -18.03 -4.40 9.27
N LEU A 67 -17.39 -5.43 9.79
CA LEU A 67 -16.03 -5.31 10.35
C LEU A 67 -14.99 -5.00 9.28
N TYR A 68 -15.12 -5.60 8.09
CA TYR A 68 -14.23 -5.38 6.95
C TYR A 68 -14.32 -3.92 6.46
N GLU A 69 -15.53 -3.41 6.27
CA GLU A 69 -15.73 -2.03 5.83
C GLU A 69 -15.31 -1.01 6.93
N ALA A 70 -15.54 -1.32 8.20
CA ALA A 70 -15.05 -0.50 9.31
C ALA A 70 -13.51 -0.46 9.36
N ALA A 71 -12.82 -1.56 9.00
CA ALA A 71 -11.37 -1.58 8.88
C ALA A 71 -10.91 -0.67 7.72
N ARG A 72 -11.60 -0.68 6.57
CA ARG A 72 -11.33 0.19 5.43
C ARG A 72 -11.48 1.67 5.81
N GLU A 73 -12.56 2.03 6.49
CA GLU A 73 -12.81 3.40 6.98
C GLU A 73 -11.71 3.88 7.94
N ARG A 74 -11.30 3.01 8.87
CA ARG A 74 -10.21 3.32 9.81
C ARG A 74 -8.89 3.54 9.11
N ILE A 75 -8.56 2.71 8.12
CA ILE A 75 -7.35 2.85 7.33
C ILE A 75 -7.40 4.13 6.49
N ALA A 76 -8.53 4.46 5.87
CA ALA A 76 -8.71 5.72 5.15
C ALA A 76 -8.46 6.93 6.06
N ALA A 77 -9.04 6.95 7.24
CA ALA A 77 -8.82 8.01 8.23
C ALA A 77 -7.35 8.07 8.69
N PHE A 78 -6.70 6.93 8.89
CA PHE A 78 -5.32 6.84 9.35
C PHE A 78 -4.32 7.42 8.34
N VAL A 79 -4.53 7.18 7.05
CA VAL A 79 -3.65 7.72 5.99
C VAL A 79 -4.08 9.10 5.49
N GLY A 80 -5.18 9.67 6.00
CA GLY A 80 -5.69 10.98 5.60
C GLY A 80 -6.39 10.97 4.24
N ALA A 81 -6.91 9.83 3.78
CA ALA A 81 -7.72 9.74 2.57
C ALA A 81 -9.03 10.52 2.69
N ALA A 82 -9.58 11.01 1.57
CA ALA A 82 -10.84 11.76 1.57
C ALA A 82 -12.06 10.86 1.76
N ALA A 83 -11.98 9.61 1.29
CA ALA A 83 -13.05 8.63 1.37
C ALA A 83 -12.50 7.20 1.43
N LYS A 84 -13.28 6.26 1.96
CA LYS A 84 -12.90 4.84 2.02
C LYS A 84 -12.77 4.19 0.65
N GLU A 85 -13.46 4.73 -0.35
CA GLU A 85 -13.40 4.27 -1.75
C GLU A 85 -12.03 4.49 -2.39
N GLU A 86 -11.16 5.29 -1.77
CA GLU A 86 -9.76 5.48 -2.17
C GLU A 86 -8.82 4.40 -1.63
N ILE A 87 -9.32 3.45 -0.83
CA ILE A 87 -8.56 2.37 -0.21
C ILE A 87 -8.90 1.04 -0.88
N VAL A 88 -7.90 0.45 -1.52
CA VAL A 88 -7.96 -0.90 -2.12
C VAL A 88 -7.14 -1.85 -1.26
N PHE A 89 -7.73 -2.96 -0.82
CA PHE A 89 -7.00 -4.02 -0.15
C PHE A 89 -6.25 -4.90 -1.17
N THR A 90 -5.01 -5.21 -0.86
CA THR A 90 -4.12 -6.03 -1.69
C THR A 90 -3.39 -7.05 -0.82
N ALA A 91 -2.60 -7.93 -1.42
CA ALA A 91 -1.78 -8.88 -0.67
C ALA A 91 -0.53 -8.26 -0.01
N GLY A 92 -0.25 -6.97 -0.25
CA GLY A 92 0.91 -6.24 0.27
C GLY A 92 1.34 -5.13 -0.68
N ALA A 93 2.30 -4.31 -0.28
CA ALA A 93 2.79 -3.20 -1.10
C ALA A 93 3.29 -3.64 -2.48
N THR A 94 3.93 -4.79 -2.57
CA THR A 94 4.35 -5.34 -3.87
C THR A 94 3.15 -5.55 -4.80
N ALA A 95 2.05 -6.12 -4.29
CA ALA A 95 0.83 -6.27 -5.07
C ALA A 95 0.21 -4.91 -5.42
N SER A 96 0.21 -3.94 -4.49
CA SER A 96 -0.27 -2.58 -4.72
C SER A 96 0.47 -1.87 -5.86
N LEU A 97 1.81 -1.90 -5.82
CA LEU A 97 2.66 -1.28 -6.84
C LEU A 97 2.50 -1.96 -8.21
N ASN A 98 2.38 -3.30 -8.23
CA ASN A 98 2.06 -4.03 -9.46
C ASN A 98 0.65 -3.68 -9.98
N THR A 99 -0.35 -3.50 -9.09
CA THR A 99 -1.68 -3.05 -9.51
C THR A 99 -1.60 -1.73 -10.27
N VAL A 100 -0.85 -0.75 -9.77
CA VAL A 100 -0.66 0.52 -10.46
C VAL A 100 0.09 0.31 -11.79
N ALA A 101 1.17 -0.47 -11.80
CA ALA A 101 1.97 -0.71 -13.00
C ALA A 101 1.17 -1.43 -14.12
N TYR A 102 0.32 -2.40 -13.77
CA TYR A 102 -0.49 -3.15 -14.74
C TYR A 102 -1.83 -2.48 -15.08
N ALA A 103 -2.43 -1.72 -14.17
CA ALA A 103 -3.70 -1.04 -14.45
C ALA A 103 -3.47 0.37 -15.03
N TRP A 104 -2.82 1.25 -14.26
CA TRP A 104 -2.49 2.60 -14.74
C TRP A 104 -1.43 2.58 -15.84
N GLY A 105 -0.30 1.90 -15.59
CA GLY A 105 0.83 1.88 -16.50
C GLY A 105 0.47 1.34 -17.88
N ASP A 106 -0.17 0.17 -17.97
CA ASP A 106 -0.56 -0.40 -19.26
C ASP A 106 -1.57 0.46 -20.02
N ALA A 107 -2.41 1.25 -19.33
CA ALA A 107 -3.39 2.12 -19.95
C ALA A 107 -2.82 3.47 -20.41
N PHE A 108 -1.85 4.03 -19.71
CA PHE A 108 -1.44 5.43 -19.88
C PHE A 108 0.05 5.64 -20.21
N VAL A 109 0.88 4.58 -20.20
CA VAL A 109 2.28 4.64 -20.63
C VAL A 109 2.41 4.04 -22.02
N GLY A 110 3.11 4.73 -22.91
CA GLY A 110 3.34 4.33 -24.29
C GLY A 110 4.81 4.36 -24.69
N ALA A 111 5.08 3.99 -25.95
CA ALA A 111 6.43 4.01 -26.49
C ALA A 111 7.04 5.41 -26.51
N GLY A 112 8.25 5.54 -26.00
CA GLY A 112 8.97 6.80 -25.88
C GLY A 112 8.56 7.67 -24.69
N ASP A 113 7.60 7.24 -23.87
CA ASP A 113 7.36 7.84 -22.55
C ASP A 113 8.47 7.41 -21.57
N ASN A 114 8.56 8.08 -20.42
CA ASN A 114 9.51 7.69 -19.39
C ASN A 114 8.84 7.56 -18.00
N ILE A 115 9.51 6.76 -17.17
CA ILE A 115 9.16 6.51 -15.77
C ILE A 115 10.38 6.88 -14.93
N LEU A 116 10.24 7.82 -14.03
CA LEU A 116 11.28 8.19 -13.07
C LEU A 116 11.16 7.33 -11.81
N VAL A 117 12.24 6.68 -11.40
CA VAL A 117 12.35 5.97 -10.12
C VAL A 117 13.48 6.56 -9.30
N SER A 118 13.39 6.60 -7.97
CA SER A 118 14.54 6.99 -7.18
C SER A 118 15.53 5.83 -7.01
N GLU A 119 16.82 6.15 -6.85
CA GLU A 119 17.87 5.15 -6.66
C GLU A 119 17.77 4.41 -5.31
N MET A 120 17.02 4.95 -4.36
CA MET A 120 16.85 4.38 -3.02
C MET A 120 15.63 3.46 -2.86
N GLU A 121 14.98 3.09 -3.98
CA GLU A 121 13.75 2.29 -3.95
C GLU A 121 14.01 0.84 -3.54
N HIS A 122 13.04 0.27 -2.82
CA HIS A 122 12.96 -1.18 -2.65
C HIS A 122 12.64 -1.84 -4.00
N HIS A 123 13.12 -3.06 -4.23
CA HIS A 123 12.89 -3.81 -5.49
C HIS A 123 11.41 -3.84 -5.90
N SER A 124 10.48 -3.86 -4.96
CA SER A 124 9.04 -3.80 -5.25
C SER A 124 8.59 -2.52 -5.96
N ASN A 125 9.37 -1.44 -5.85
CA ASN A 125 9.11 -0.15 -6.51
C ASN A 125 10.13 0.15 -7.62
N ILE A 126 10.84 -0.86 -8.10
CA ILE A 126 11.72 -0.80 -9.29
C ILE A 126 11.23 -1.79 -10.34
N VAL A 127 11.16 -3.08 -9.97
CA VAL A 127 10.93 -4.18 -10.92
C VAL A 127 9.61 -4.06 -11.69
N PRO A 128 8.46 -3.70 -11.08
CA PRO A 128 7.22 -3.53 -11.84
C PRO A 128 7.30 -2.46 -12.93
N TRP A 129 8.06 -1.39 -12.67
CA TRP A 129 8.29 -0.30 -13.64
C TRP A 129 9.22 -0.72 -14.77
N GLN A 130 10.27 -1.51 -14.50
CA GLN A 130 11.12 -2.10 -15.52
C GLN A 130 10.31 -3.03 -16.44
N MET A 131 9.48 -3.90 -15.86
CA MET A 131 8.59 -4.79 -16.62
C MET A 131 7.58 -4.01 -17.47
N LEU A 132 7.05 -2.89 -16.94
CA LEU A 132 6.16 -2.00 -17.70
C LEU A 132 6.92 -1.33 -18.85
N ALA A 133 8.09 -0.76 -18.57
CA ALA A 133 8.91 -0.09 -19.57
C ALA A 133 9.29 -1.02 -20.73
N GLU A 134 9.68 -2.27 -20.43
CA GLU A 134 9.97 -3.29 -21.44
C GLU A 134 8.73 -3.60 -22.31
N ARG A 135 7.54 -3.81 -21.69
CA ARG A 135 6.30 -4.11 -22.43
C ARG A 135 5.82 -2.96 -23.30
N LYS A 136 6.06 -1.71 -22.85
CA LYS A 136 5.50 -0.49 -23.48
C LYS A 136 6.50 0.25 -24.38
N GLY A 137 7.79 -0.12 -24.37
CA GLY A 137 8.84 0.63 -25.05
C GLY A 137 9.08 2.00 -24.40
N ALA A 138 8.94 2.10 -23.09
CA ALA A 138 9.20 3.29 -22.30
C ALA A 138 10.63 3.26 -21.72
N GLU A 139 11.14 4.43 -21.30
CA GLU A 139 12.44 4.59 -20.67
C GLU A 139 12.33 4.60 -19.15
N ILE A 140 13.25 3.94 -18.44
CA ILE A 140 13.45 4.13 -17.00
C ILE A 140 14.52 5.19 -16.79
N ARG A 141 14.17 6.24 -16.06
CA ARG A 141 15.12 7.25 -15.57
C ARG A 141 15.31 7.10 -14.06
N VAL A 142 16.50 7.43 -13.57
CA VAL A 142 16.85 7.24 -12.16
C VAL A 142 17.20 8.59 -11.53
N LEU A 143 16.53 8.92 -10.43
CA LEU A 143 16.86 10.08 -9.58
C LEU A 143 17.85 9.61 -8.50
N PRO A 144 19.13 10.02 -8.58
CA PRO A 144 20.15 9.55 -7.64
C PRO A 144 20.03 10.23 -6.28
N PHE A 145 20.73 9.68 -5.29
CA PHE A 145 20.98 10.33 -4.00
C PHE A 145 22.46 10.66 -3.83
N ASP A 146 22.77 11.59 -2.92
CA ASP A 146 24.12 12.00 -2.60
C ASP A 146 24.74 11.14 -1.48
N GLU A 147 25.99 11.43 -1.10
CA GLU A 147 26.73 10.73 -0.05
C GLU A 147 26.05 10.82 1.34
N ALA A 148 25.19 11.80 1.55
CA ALA A 148 24.40 11.94 2.78
C ALA A 148 23.08 11.13 2.72
N GLY A 149 22.78 10.46 1.58
CA GLY A 149 21.55 9.73 1.36
C GLY A 149 20.35 10.63 1.08
N ALA A 150 20.54 11.88 0.66
CA ALA A 150 19.49 12.79 0.24
C ALA A 150 19.29 12.71 -1.28
N LEU A 151 18.01 12.64 -1.74
CA LEU A 151 17.71 12.67 -3.17
C LEU A 151 18.19 13.96 -3.82
N ARG A 152 18.84 13.84 -4.97
CA ARG A 152 19.31 14.95 -5.80
C ARG A 152 18.15 15.61 -6.56
N THR A 153 17.25 16.25 -5.79
CA THR A 153 16.08 16.94 -6.35
C THR A 153 16.45 18.12 -7.27
N ASP A 154 17.67 18.61 -7.18
CA ASP A 154 18.25 19.58 -8.11
C ASP A 154 18.35 19.05 -9.55
N LEU A 155 18.36 17.74 -9.75
CA LEU A 155 18.40 17.10 -11.07
C LEU A 155 17.01 16.86 -11.69
N LEU A 156 15.91 17.06 -10.93
CA LEU A 156 14.56 16.88 -11.45
C LEU A 156 14.28 17.61 -12.76
N PRO A 157 14.71 18.90 -12.95
CA PRO A 157 14.47 19.60 -14.21
C PRO A 157 15.11 18.95 -15.45
N SER A 158 16.12 18.09 -15.27
CA SER A 158 16.76 17.36 -16.36
C SER A 158 16.24 15.92 -16.53
N LEU A 159 15.52 15.39 -15.54
CA LEU A 159 15.02 14.02 -15.51
C LEU A 159 13.52 13.91 -15.77
N VAL A 160 12.76 14.99 -15.54
CA VAL A 160 11.31 15.07 -15.71
C VAL A 160 10.99 15.98 -16.91
N ASP A 161 10.19 15.50 -17.84
CA ASP A 161 9.74 16.22 -19.03
C ASP A 161 8.30 15.84 -19.41
N GLU A 162 7.77 16.37 -20.52
CA GLU A 162 6.39 16.15 -20.98
C GLU A 162 6.10 14.67 -21.33
N ARG A 163 7.13 13.82 -21.45
CA ARG A 163 7.00 12.37 -21.66
C ARG A 163 7.05 11.58 -20.37
N THR A 164 7.31 12.20 -19.23
CA THR A 164 7.25 11.54 -17.93
C THR A 164 5.79 11.22 -17.59
N ARG A 165 5.48 9.95 -17.33
CA ARG A 165 4.13 9.48 -17.00
C ARG A 165 3.98 9.06 -15.55
N VAL A 166 5.06 8.54 -14.97
CA VAL A 166 5.07 8.04 -13.60
C VAL A 166 6.36 8.49 -12.91
N VAL A 167 6.22 8.94 -11.67
CA VAL A 167 7.33 9.14 -10.73
C VAL A 167 7.11 8.22 -9.55
N ALA A 168 7.99 7.25 -9.36
CA ALA A 168 7.92 6.27 -8.27
C ALA A 168 9.00 6.57 -7.23
N VAL A 169 8.59 6.83 -5.99
CA VAL A 169 9.48 7.29 -4.92
C VAL A 169 9.08 6.72 -3.56
N THR A 170 10.06 6.35 -2.74
CA THR A 170 9.79 5.94 -1.35
C THR A 170 9.58 7.12 -0.42
N GLN A 171 8.70 6.99 0.58
CA GLN A 171 8.54 8.00 1.63
C GLN A 171 9.69 7.95 2.65
N ALA A 172 10.25 6.78 2.88
CA ALA A 172 11.41 6.57 3.73
C ALA A 172 12.17 5.33 3.27
N SER A 173 13.47 5.46 3.09
CA SER A 173 14.32 4.35 2.65
C SER A 173 14.42 3.27 3.72
N ASN A 174 14.17 2.03 3.36
CA ASN A 174 14.38 0.87 4.24
C ASN A 174 15.86 0.56 4.49
N THR A 175 16.75 1.05 3.63
CA THR A 175 18.20 0.80 3.70
C THR A 175 18.93 1.97 4.33
N LEU A 176 18.63 3.20 3.92
CA LEU A 176 19.32 4.41 4.36
C LEU A 176 18.68 5.05 5.60
N GLY A 177 17.37 4.82 5.81
CA GLY A 177 16.60 5.48 6.86
C GLY A 177 16.27 6.96 6.58
N THR A 178 16.72 7.50 5.46
CA THR A 178 16.46 8.88 5.05
C THR A 178 15.05 9.04 4.50
N ARG A 179 14.52 10.27 4.54
CA ARG A 179 13.21 10.66 4.02
C ARG A 179 13.40 11.69 2.91
N PRO A 180 12.99 11.38 1.68
CA PRO A 180 13.01 12.34 0.59
C PRO A 180 12.09 13.55 0.82
N ASP A 181 12.44 14.68 0.22
CA ASP A 181 11.53 15.81 0.06
C ASP A 181 10.49 15.50 -1.02
N LEU A 182 9.43 14.80 -0.61
CA LEU A 182 8.35 14.41 -1.52
C LEU A 182 7.60 15.61 -2.10
N ARG A 183 7.54 16.76 -1.40
CA ARG A 183 6.85 17.94 -1.90
C ARG A 183 7.48 18.44 -3.20
N THR A 184 8.81 18.53 -3.22
CA THR A 184 9.54 18.93 -4.42
C THR A 184 9.38 17.94 -5.55
N VAL A 185 9.42 16.62 -5.25
CA VAL A 185 9.23 15.56 -6.26
C VAL A 185 7.81 15.58 -6.85
N VAL A 186 6.79 15.68 -5.99
CA VAL A 186 5.38 15.75 -6.41
C VAL A 186 5.12 16.98 -7.28
N ALA A 187 5.60 18.15 -6.86
CA ALA A 187 5.43 19.37 -7.64
C ALA A 187 6.06 19.27 -9.03
N ALA A 188 7.26 18.69 -9.14
CA ALA A 188 7.94 18.51 -10.43
C ALA A 188 7.18 17.52 -11.34
N ALA A 189 6.68 16.43 -10.79
CA ALA A 189 5.90 15.42 -11.52
C ALA A 189 4.56 16.00 -12.04
N HIS A 190 3.82 16.67 -11.16
CA HIS A 190 2.52 17.26 -11.51
C HIS A 190 2.65 18.40 -12.53
N ALA A 191 3.76 19.14 -12.53
CA ALA A 191 4.00 20.22 -13.51
C ALA A 191 4.01 19.70 -14.96
N VAL A 192 4.30 18.42 -15.19
CA VAL A 192 4.30 17.76 -16.51
C VAL A 192 3.13 16.78 -16.69
N GLY A 193 2.23 16.67 -15.71
CA GLY A 193 1.08 15.76 -15.74
C GLY A 193 1.40 14.29 -15.45
N ALA A 194 2.57 14.02 -14.87
CA ALA A 194 2.93 12.68 -14.39
C ALA A 194 2.23 12.35 -13.07
N VAL A 195 1.88 11.07 -12.87
CA VAL A 195 1.37 10.60 -11.57
C VAL A 195 2.52 10.22 -10.64
N VAL A 196 2.30 10.45 -9.32
CA VAL A 196 3.27 10.10 -8.28
C VAL A 196 2.80 8.89 -7.50
N VAL A 197 3.64 7.84 -7.48
CA VAL A 197 3.44 6.59 -6.75
C VAL A 197 4.42 6.54 -5.59
N VAL A 198 3.91 6.52 -4.38
CA VAL A 198 4.73 6.53 -3.17
C VAL A 198 4.74 5.14 -2.52
N ASP A 199 5.94 4.56 -2.36
CA ASP A 199 6.14 3.42 -1.46
C ASP A 199 6.19 3.93 -0.01
N GLY A 200 5.12 3.70 0.72
CA GLY A 200 4.94 4.10 2.11
C GLY A 200 5.30 3.06 3.14
N CYS A 201 5.91 1.93 2.76
CA CYS A 201 6.13 0.79 3.68
C CYS A 201 6.86 1.15 4.97
N GLN A 202 7.86 2.01 4.90
CA GLN A 202 8.57 2.51 6.09
C GLN A 202 7.94 3.81 6.61
N GLY A 203 7.48 4.66 5.72
CA GLY A 203 6.92 5.96 6.08
C GLY A 203 5.67 5.86 6.95
N VAL A 204 4.77 4.93 6.64
CA VAL A 204 3.51 4.71 7.37
C VAL A 204 3.71 4.35 8.84
N VAL A 205 4.84 3.71 9.16
CA VAL A 205 5.18 3.28 10.54
C VAL A 205 5.88 4.40 11.32
N HIS A 206 6.76 5.16 10.66
CA HIS A 206 7.75 5.99 11.35
C HIS A 206 7.46 7.49 11.37
N GLY A 207 6.35 7.97 10.87
CA GLY A 207 6.21 9.42 10.86
C GLY A 207 4.87 10.02 10.52
N GLY A 208 3.84 9.20 10.56
CA GLY A 208 2.51 9.63 10.15
C GLY A 208 2.38 9.82 8.64
N VAL A 209 1.17 9.69 8.15
CA VAL A 209 0.83 9.85 6.74
C VAL A 209 -0.38 10.74 6.62
N ASP A 210 -0.31 11.69 5.72
CA ASP A 210 -1.47 12.40 5.19
C ASP A 210 -1.29 12.47 3.66
N VAL A 211 -1.97 11.56 2.97
CA VAL A 211 -1.85 11.42 1.50
C VAL A 211 -2.35 12.65 0.76
N ARG A 212 -3.30 13.41 1.35
CA ARG A 212 -3.80 14.67 0.77
C ARG A 212 -2.79 15.80 0.95
N ALA A 213 -2.18 15.93 2.13
CA ALA A 213 -1.14 16.92 2.37
C ALA A 213 0.13 16.62 1.56
N MET A 214 0.42 15.34 1.31
CA MET A 214 1.50 14.87 0.45
C MET A 214 1.19 15.11 -1.04
N ASP A 215 -0.09 15.16 -1.40
CA ASP A 215 -0.62 15.26 -2.76
C ASP A 215 -0.15 14.14 -3.69
N CYS A 216 0.19 12.96 -3.14
CA CYS A 216 0.53 11.81 -3.96
C CYS A 216 -0.72 11.23 -4.63
N ASP A 217 -0.53 10.62 -5.80
CA ASP A 217 -1.61 10.05 -6.60
C ASP A 217 -1.94 8.62 -6.18
N PHE A 218 -0.89 7.88 -5.80
CA PHE A 218 -0.97 6.52 -5.25
C PHE A 218 -0.02 6.38 -4.06
N TYR A 219 -0.44 5.62 -3.05
CA TYR A 219 0.37 5.31 -1.88
C TYR A 219 0.18 3.84 -1.51
N ALA A 220 1.29 3.11 -1.34
CA ALA A 220 1.27 1.68 -1.09
C ALA A 220 1.99 1.30 0.20
N PHE A 221 1.40 0.39 1.00
CA PHE A 221 2.09 -0.18 2.16
C PHE A 221 1.64 -1.61 2.47
N SER A 222 2.48 -2.32 3.22
CA SER A 222 2.22 -3.69 3.68
C SER A 222 1.82 -3.72 5.15
N GLY A 223 0.78 -4.48 5.47
CA GLY A 223 0.25 -4.61 6.83
C GLY A 223 1.25 -5.19 7.83
N HIS A 224 2.08 -6.16 7.40
CA HIS A 224 3.01 -6.85 8.29
C HIS A 224 4.12 -5.94 8.85
N LYS A 225 4.39 -4.79 8.26
CA LYS A 225 5.32 -3.78 8.79
C LYS A 225 4.63 -2.84 9.79
N LEU A 226 3.31 -2.69 9.67
CA LEU A 226 2.45 -1.86 10.54
C LEU A 226 1.75 -2.72 11.61
N TYR A 227 2.46 -3.65 12.24
CA TYR A 227 1.94 -4.56 13.29
C TYR A 227 0.77 -5.47 12.87
N GLY A 228 0.28 -5.35 11.63
CA GLY A 228 -0.81 -6.14 11.07
C GLY A 228 -0.37 -7.52 10.56
N PRO A 229 -1.32 -8.36 10.12
CA PRO A 229 -1.03 -9.67 9.55
C PRO A 229 -0.17 -9.61 8.28
N THR A 230 0.48 -10.73 7.93
CA THR A 230 1.06 -10.95 6.61
C THR A 230 -0.04 -11.20 5.57
N GLY A 231 0.28 -11.03 4.27
CA GLY A 231 -0.67 -11.31 3.20
C GLY A 231 -1.81 -10.28 3.08
N ILE A 232 -1.63 -9.11 3.67
CA ILE A 232 -2.51 -7.95 3.53
C ILE A 232 -1.68 -6.68 3.34
N GLY A 233 -2.13 -5.79 2.47
CA GLY A 233 -1.59 -4.47 2.25
C GLY A 233 -2.66 -3.53 1.72
N VAL A 234 -2.27 -2.32 1.46
CA VAL A 234 -3.15 -1.25 1.03
C VAL A 234 -2.54 -0.54 -0.17
N LEU A 235 -3.39 -0.25 -1.14
CA LEU A 235 -3.20 0.77 -2.14
C LEU A 235 -4.20 1.89 -1.86
N TYR A 236 -3.70 3.08 -1.52
CA TYR A 236 -4.45 4.31 -1.68
C TYR A 236 -4.29 4.81 -3.11
N GLY A 237 -5.36 5.33 -3.70
CA GLY A 237 -5.32 6.06 -4.95
C GLY A 237 -6.36 7.17 -4.95
N LYS A 238 -6.03 8.32 -5.54
CA LYS A 238 -7.01 9.38 -5.77
C LYS A 238 -8.20 8.79 -6.52
N ARG A 239 -9.42 9.07 -6.06
CA ARG A 239 -10.64 8.44 -6.57
C ARG A 239 -10.78 8.55 -8.07
N GLU A 240 -10.55 9.73 -8.64
CA GLU A 240 -10.63 9.99 -10.08
C GLU A 240 -9.63 9.17 -10.90
N LEU A 241 -8.46 8.85 -10.32
CA LEU A 241 -7.48 7.99 -10.97
C LEU A 241 -7.89 6.52 -10.90
N LEU A 242 -8.36 6.07 -9.74
CA LEU A 242 -8.89 4.71 -9.58
C LEU A 242 -10.10 4.48 -10.52
N GLU A 243 -10.98 5.45 -10.67
CA GLU A 243 -12.13 5.35 -11.60
C GLU A 243 -11.69 5.21 -13.06
N ARG A 244 -10.63 5.90 -13.46
CA ARG A 244 -10.05 5.85 -14.81
C ARG A 244 -9.25 4.58 -15.09
N MET A 245 -8.66 3.97 -14.06
CA MET A 245 -7.86 2.75 -14.21
C MET A 245 -8.74 1.57 -14.62
N PRO A 246 -8.39 0.79 -15.67
CA PRO A 246 -8.99 -0.51 -15.89
C PRO A 246 -8.56 -1.50 -14.80
N PRO A 247 -9.35 -2.53 -14.46
CA PRO A 247 -8.87 -3.61 -13.61
C PRO A 247 -7.81 -4.42 -14.38
N PHE A 248 -6.81 -4.96 -13.65
CA PHE A 248 -5.79 -5.83 -14.25
C PHE A 248 -6.02 -7.31 -13.91
N MET A 249 -6.78 -7.59 -12.84
CA MET A 249 -7.12 -8.95 -12.41
C MET A 249 -8.62 -9.13 -12.50
N GLY A 250 -9.06 -10.20 -13.17
CA GLY A 250 -10.49 -10.54 -13.31
C GLY A 250 -10.87 -11.72 -12.42
N GLY A 251 -12.10 -11.69 -11.89
CA GLY A 251 -12.63 -12.76 -11.03
C GLY A 251 -14.02 -12.45 -10.51
N GLY A 252 -14.45 -13.17 -9.48
CA GLY A 252 -15.65 -12.83 -8.71
C GLY A 252 -15.46 -11.54 -7.91
N ASP A 253 -16.51 -11.05 -7.32
CA ASP A 253 -16.65 -9.86 -6.46
C ASP A 253 -16.35 -8.51 -7.14
N MET A 254 -15.41 -8.43 -8.06
CA MET A 254 -15.01 -7.21 -8.77
C MET A 254 -15.93 -6.84 -9.96
N VAL A 255 -16.95 -7.62 -10.24
CA VAL A 255 -17.87 -7.46 -11.38
C VAL A 255 -19.24 -6.95 -10.96
N ASP A 256 -19.85 -6.14 -11.82
CA ASP A 256 -21.25 -5.73 -11.73
C ASP A 256 -22.14 -6.69 -12.54
N THR A 257 -21.95 -6.74 -13.86
CA THR A 257 -22.69 -7.66 -14.74
C THR A 257 -21.72 -8.50 -15.57
N VAL A 258 -22.00 -9.80 -15.69
CA VAL A 258 -21.23 -10.73 -16.51
C VAL A 258 -22.11 -11.42 -17.52
N THR A 259 -21.75 -11.32 -18.79
CA THR A 259 -22.27 -12.11 -19.89
C THR A 259 -21.11 -12.72 -20.67
N PHE A 260 -21.36 -13.73 -21.49
CA PHE A 260 -20.30 -14.27 -22.36
C PHE A 260 -19.78 -13.25 -23.39
N ALA A 261 -20.55 -12.22 -23.72
CA ALA A 261 -20.17 -11.20 -24.69
C ALA A 261 -19.47 -9.99 -24.01
N LYS A 262 -19.81 -9.65 -22.76
CA LYS A 262 -19.33 -8.44 -22.11
C LYS A 262 -19.44 -8.55 -20.59
N THR A 263 -18.48 -7.95 -19.91
CA THR A 263 -18.45 -7.76 -18.44
C THR A 263 -18.43 -6.25 -18.13
N THR A 264 -19.18 -5.83 -17.11
CA THR A 264 -19.03 -4.54 -16.45
C THR A 264 -18.47 -4.76 -15.05
N TYR A 265 -17.79 -3.74 -14.51
CA TYR A 265 -17.06 -3.87 -13.27
C TYR A 265 -17.75 -3.12 -12.13
N ALA A 266 -17.57 -3.62 -10.92
CA ALA A 266 -18.03 -2.95 -9.71
C ALA A 266 -17.40 -1.55 -9.58
N PRO A 267 -18.02 -0.62 -8.83
CA PRO A 267 -17.39 0.64 -8.48
C PRO A 267 -16.07 0.45 -7.71
N VAL A 268 -15.25 1.50 -7.66
CA VAL A 268 -14.08 1.53 -6.77
C VAL A 268 -14.52 1.43 -5.30
N PRO A 269 -13.76 0.76 -4.46
CA PRO A 269 -12.49 0.08 -4.71
C PRO A 269 -12.65 -1.35 -5.24
N LEU A 270 -13.87 -1.91 -5.22
CA LEU A 270 -14.14 -3.34 -5.44
C LEU A 270 -13.67 -3.86 -6.80
N LYS A 271 -13.66 -3.03 -7.85
CA LYS A 271 -13.14 -3.45 -9.17
C LYS A 271 -11.66 -3.88 -9.16
N PHE A 272 -10.91 -3.59 -8.08
CA PHE A 272 -9.52 -4.03 -7.90
C PHE A 272 -9.36 -5.16 -6.89
N GLU A 273 -10.46 -5.62 -6.26
CA GLU A 273 -10.47 -6.65 -5.23
C GLU A 273 -11.12 -7.94 -5.77
N ALA A 274 -10.45 -8.56 -6.75
CA ALA A 274 -10.96 -9.77 -7.41
C ALA A 274 -10.82 -11.01 -6.51
N GLY A 275 -11.89 -11.82 -6.45
CA GLY A 275 -11.95 -13.08 -5.69
C GLY A 275 -12.31 -12.86 -4.22
N THR A 276 -12.36 -13.95 -3.47
CA THR A 276 -12.67 -13.90 -2.03
C THR A 276 -11.63 -13.04 -1.30
N ALA A 277 -12.08 -11.97 -0.67
CA ALA A 277 -11.19 -11.04 0.03
C ALA A 277 -10.52 -11.68 1.26
N ASN A 278 -9.29 -11.26 1.54
CA ASN A 278 -8.62 -11.56 2.82
C ASN A 278 -9.21 -10.70 3.95
N PHE A 279 -10.49 -10.94 4.29
CA PHE A 279 -11.21 -10.14 5.29
C PHE A 279 -10.58 -10.25 6.68
N VAL A 280 -10.07 -11.42 7.07
CA VAL A 280 -9.37 -11.61 8.35
C VAL A 280 -8.11 -10.75 8.42
N GLY A 281 -7.33 -10.73 7.34
CA GLY A 281 -6.13 -9.88 7.25
C GLY A 281 -6.47 -8.38 7.29
N ALA A 282 -7.53 -7.96 6.58
CA ALA A 282 -7.96 -6.56 6.53
C ALA A 282 -8.48 -6.07 7.89
N ILE A 283 -9.31 -6.86 8.57
CA ILE A 283 -9.81 -6.54 9.91
C ILE A 283 -8.65 -6.51 10.91
N GLY A 284 -7.73 -7.50 10.85
CA GLY A 284 -6.53 -7.53 11.67
C GLY A 284 -5.61 -6.32 11.43
N LEU A 285 -5.50 -5.82 10.19
CA LEU A 285 -4.79 -4.58 9.87
C LEU A 285 -5.51 -3.36 10.45
N GLY A 286 -6.84 -3.32 10.38
CA GLY A 286 -7.64 -2.29 11.03
C GLY A 286 -7.44 -2.24 12.54
N GLU A 287 -7.26 -3.39 13.21
CA GLU A 287 -6.94 -3.45 14.64
C GLU A 287 -5.50 -2.99 14.92
N ALA A 288 -4.55 -3.31 14.03
CA ALA A 288 -3.18 -2.80 14.14
C ALA A 288 -3.13 -1.26 14.04
N VAL A 289 -3.91 -0.67 13.14
CA VAL A 289 -4.04 0.80 13.04
C VAL A 289 -4.62 1.39 14.33
N LYS A 290 -5.64 0.75 14.92
CA LYS A 290 -6.20 1.17 16.21
C LYS A 290 -5.18 1.10 17.35
N PHE A 291 -4.32 0.08 17.36
CA PHE A 291 -3.23 -0.04 18.33
C PHE A 291 -2.19 1.09 18.19
N MET A 292 -1.99 1.62 16.98
CA MET A 292 -1.04 2.71 16.69
C MET A 292 -1.57 4.10 17.11
N GLN A 293 -2.87 4.28 17.23
CA GLN A 293 -3.57 5.53 17.62
C GLN A 293 -3.73 5.66 19.13
#